data_adc157dd3038d30ed6740ba4a12ed627
#
_entry.id   adc157dd3038d30ed6740ba4a12ed627
#
_cell.length_a   1.000
_cell.length_b   1.000
_cell.length_c   1.000
_cell.angle_alpha   90.00
_cell.angle_beta   90.00
_cell.angle_gamma   90.00
#
_symmetry.space_group_name_H-M   'P 1'
#
loop_
_entity.id
_entity.type
_entity.pdbx_description
1 polymer ?
#
loop_
_entity_poly.entity_id
_entity_poly.type
_entity_poly.pdbx_seq_one_letter_code
_entity_poly.pdbx_strand_id
1 'polypeptide(L)'
;MNKSWLRSTIRSFEPYKVPEIKENIVINANESPYNIFDFPAVKDDFLARLAQTPSYHYPDPFAEELRAALADYVSCKPEEVLVGNGGDEIISLIINTFVNAGDTVLVHTPTFDIYGIDAEIVGGNVVSVPDLPGFKRDTKTFLAKVKELQPKLTMICNPNNPTGSILPVSYLEEVLQASANPVVIDEAYLEFSGQESIITKLGQYDNLIVIRTMSKAFGLAGLRLGYAVAQQDVIDALSLTKLVYNMNILTQAAGLATLAHRDDVLRHNVPPTIAARDYLYTELNKIDGVTAYPSVTNFVLLHVADGPAM
;
A
#
# COMPACT_ATOMS: atom_id res chain seq x y z
N MET A 1 13.70 24.89 -19.14
CA MET A 1 12.30 24.70 -19.54
C MET A 1 11.46 25.87 -19.00
N ASN A 2 10.50 26.39 -19.80
CA ASN A 2 9.58 27.42 -19.30
C ASN A 2 8.54 26.76 -18.34
N LYS A 3 8.56 27.14 -17.06
CA LYS A 3 7.65 26.59 -16.05
C LYS A 3 6.16 26.88 -16.34
N SER A 4 5.84 27.86 -17.22
CA SER A 4 4.45 28.13 -17.60
C SER A 4 3.80 27.02 -18.44
N TRP A 5 4.58 26.10 -18.99
CA TRP A 5 4.07 24.91 -19.69
C TRP A 5 3.58 23.80 -18.75
N LEU A 6 3.99 23.87 -17.49
CA LEU A 6 3.52 22.94 -16.49
C LEU A 6 2.11 23.32 -16.01
N ARG A 7 1.31 22.32 -15.67
CA ARG A 7 0.07 22.51 -14.92
C ARG A 7 0.36 23.33 -13.66
N SER A 8 -0.55 24.22 -13.30
CA SER A 8 -0.38 25.08 -12.10
C SER A 8 -0.14 24.26 -10.81
N THR A 9 -0.81 23.13 -10.72
CA THR A 9 -0.76 22.22 -9.55
C THR A 9 0.63 21.62 -9.30
N ILE A 10 1.47 21.47 -10.33
CA ILE A 10 2.79 20.80 -10.20
C ILE A 10 3.98 21.76 -10.38
N ARG A 11 3.76 23.07 -10.54
CA ARG A 11 4.85 24.04 -10.80
C ARG A 11 5.85 24.18 -9.67
N SER A 12 5.41 23.95 -8.44
CA SER A 12 6.23 24.01 -7.22
C SER A 12 6.84 22.66 -6.83
N PHE A 13 6.44 21.57 -7.48
CA PHE A 13 6.91 20.25 -7.14
C PHE A 13 8.36 20.05 -7.59
N GLU A 14 9.13 19.35 -6.75
CA GLU A 14 10.44 18.82 -7.11
C GLU A 14 10.30 17.32 -7.39
N PRO A 15 11.05 16.78 -8.36
CA PRO A 15 11.08 15.34 -8.59
C PRO A 15 11.47 14.59 -7.31
N TYR A 16 10.78 13.49 -7.04
CA TYR A 16 11.17 12.60 -5.96
C TYR A 16 12.60 12.10 -6.19
N LYS A 17 13.48 12.33 -5.23
CA LYS A 17 14.89 11.94 -5.31
C LYS A 17 15.13 10.76 -4.40
N VAL A 18 15.46 9.62 -4.98
CA VAL A 18 15.98 8.48 -4.23
C VAL A 18 17.48 8.73 -4.03
N PRO A 19 17.98 8.76 -2.79
CA PRO A 19 19.42 8.87 -2.55
C PRO A 19 20.18 7.70 -3.22
N GLU A 20 21.37 7.99 -3.80
CA GLU A 20 22.24 6.95 -4.29
C GLU A 20 22.71 6.09 -3.11
N ILE A 21 22.44 4.79 -3.16
CA ILE A 21 22.82 3.85 -2.10
C ILE A 21 24.22 3.39 -2.38
N LYS A 22 25.15 3.70 -1.47
CA LYS A 22 26.57 3.29 -1.53
C LYS A 22 26.95 2.29 -0.45
N GLU A 23 26.07 2.10 0.52
CA GLU A 23 26.26 1.27 1.71
C GLU A 23 25.89 -0.18 1.43
N ASN A 24 26.55 -1.09 2.16
CA ASN A 24 26.27 -2.54 2.05
C ASN A 24 24.98 -2.94 2.77
N ILE A 25 24.48 -2.12 3.70
CA ILE A 25 23.25 -2.36 4.45
C ILE A 25 22.20 -1.34 4.00
N VAL A 26 21.14 -1.83 3.38
CA VAL A 26 20.06 -1.01 2.81
C VAL A 26 18.79 -1.25 3.61
N ILE A 27 18.27 -0.18 4.27
CA ILE A 27 17.09 -0.25 5.15
C ILE A 27 16.10 0.92 4.91
N ASN A 28 16.07 1.47 3.70
CA ASN A 28 15.39 2.73 3.39
C ASN A 28 14.00 2.60 2.75
N ALA A 29 13.60 1.44 2.24
CA ALA A 29 12.37 1.26 1.45
C ALA A 29 11.43 0.17 1.99
N ASN A 30 11.67 -0.31 3.22
CA ASN A 30 10.89 -1.39 3.83
C ASN A 30 10.77 -2.63 2.93
N GLU A 31 11.84 -2.96 2.20
CA GLU A 31 11.90 -4.11 1.33
C GLU A 31 12.02 -5.41 2.12
N SER A 32 11.59 -6.51 1.52
CA SER A 32 11.82 -7.85 2.07
C SER A 32 13.29 -8.23 1.93
N PRO A 33 13.92 -8.84 2.94
CA PRO A 33 15.27 -9.38 2.81
C PRO A 33 15.31 -10.72 2.05
N TYR A 34 14.15 -11.27 1.69
CA TYR A 34 14.02 -12.58 1.06
C TYR A 34 13.75 -12.46 -0.43
N ASN A 35 14.52 -13.19 -1.23
CA ASN A 35 14.28 -13.34 -2.67
C ASN A 35 13.37 -14.55 -2.90
N ILE A 36 12.20 -14.31 -3.48
CA ILE A 36 11.24 -15.40 -3.75
C ILE A 36 11.76 -16.46 -4.72
N PHE A 37 12.75 -16.11 -5.56
CA PHE A 37 13.36 -17.06 -6.49
C PHE A 37 14.40 -17.98 -5.82
N ASP A 38 14.67 -17.80 -4.53
CA ASP A 38 15.42 -18.77 -3.72
C ASP A 38 14.52 -19.95 -3.28
N PHE A 39 13.19 -19.85 -3.46
CA PHE A 39 12.24 -20.97 -3.31
C PHE A 39 12.19 -21.78 -4.61
N PRO A 40 12.71 -23.03 -4.63
CA PRO A 40 12.75 -23.82 -5.87
C PRO A 40 11.41 -23.97 -6.56
N ALA A 41 10.33 -24.25 -5.80
CA ALA A 41 8.99 -24.42 -6.35
C ALA A 41 8.44 -23.15 -7.02
N VAL A 42 8.64 -21.97 -6.41
CA VAL A 42 8.25 -20.67 -7.00
C VAL A 42 9.06 -20.39 -8.26
N LYS A 43 10.37 -20.62 -8.20
CA LYS A 43 11.29 -20.40 -9.33
C LYS A 43 10.93 -21.30 -10.53
N ASP A 44 10.71 -22.58 -10.28
CA ASP A 44 10.41 -23.55 -11.32
C ASP A 44 9.05 -23.27 -11.99
N ASP A 45 8.02 -22.93 -11.20
CA ASP A 45 6.71 -22.51 -11.74
C ASP A 45 6.83 -21.20 -12.53
N PHE A 46 7.55 -20.21 -12.01
CA PHE A 46 7.79 -18.94 -12.72
C PHE A 46 8.47 -19.17 -14.08
N LEU A 47 9.52 -19.97 -14.12
CA LEU A 47 10.24 -20.28 -15.37
C LEU A 47 9.38 -21.08 -16.35
N ALA A 48 8.57 -22.02 -15.86
CA ALA A 48 7.65 -22.77 -16.69
C ALA A 48 6.58 -21.86 -17.33
N ARG A 49 6.02 -20.90 -16.59
CA ARG A 49 5.08 -19.89 -17.10
C ARG A 49 5.75 -19.00 -18.15
N LEU A 50 6.96 -18.52 -17.89
CA LEU A 50 7.71 -17.69 -18.84
C LEU A 50 8.00 -18.42 -20.14
N ALA A 51 8.37 -19.71 -20.11
CA ALA A 51 8.65 -20.50 -21.29
C ALA A 51 7.42 -20.64 -22.21
N GLN A 52 6.23 -20.50 -21.69
CA GLN A 52 4.97 -20.58 -22.44
C GLN A 52 4.40 -19.22 -22.84
N THR A 53 5.00 -18.12 -22.35
CA THR A 53 4.47 -16.77 -22.57
C THR A 53 4.95 -16.21 -23.91
N PRO A 54 4.04 -15.84 -24.83
CA PRO A 54 4.40 -15.25 -26.12
C PRO A 54 4.77 -13.77 -25.95
N SER A 55 6.06 -13.47 -25.86
CA SER A 55 6.58 -12.10 -25.65
C SER A 55 6.23 -11.11 -26.77
N TYR A 56 5.75 -11.60 -27.91
CA TYR A 56 5.33 -10.79 -29.06
C TYR A 56 3.83 -10.41 -29.03
N HIS A 57 3.08 -10.85 -28.05
CA HIS A 57 1.69 -10.43 -27.79
C HIS A 57 1.62 -9.47 -26.60
N TYR A 58 0.63 -8.60 -26.64
CA TYR A 58 0.25 -7.85 -25.45
C TYR A 58 -0.22 -8.81 -24.35
N PRO A 59 0.03 -8.49 -23.08
CA PRO A 59 -0.49 -9.28 -21.97
C PRO A 59 -2.03 -9.22 -21.91
N ASP A 60 -2.63 -10.12 -21.13
CA ASP A 60 -4.05 -10.02 -20.80
C ASP A 60 -4.34 -8.65 -20.14
N PRO A 61 -5.22 -7.80 -20.76
CA PRO A 61 -5.51 -6.46 -20.26
C PRO A 61 -6.24 -6.45 -18.92
N PHE A 62 -6.88 -7.55 -18.56
CA PHE A 62 -7.60 -7.71 -17.30
C PHE A 62 -6.85 -8.56 -16.29
N ALA A 63 -5.76 -9.23 -16.69
CA ALA A 63 -5.00 -10.16 -15.87
C ALA A 63 -5.91 -11.18 -15.14
N GLU A 64 -6.83 -11.80 -15.87
CA GLU A 64 -7.93 -12.62 -15.34
C GLU A 64 -7.44 -13.75 -14.42
N GLU A 65 -6.41 -14.49 -14.85
CA GLU A 65 -5.83 -15.57 -14.04
C GLU A 65 -5.24 -15.02 -12.72
N LEU A 66 -4.51 -13.91 -12.80
CA LEU A 66 -3.90 -13.28 -11.63
C LEU A 66 -4.97 -12.70 -10.68
N ARG A 67 -6.02 -12.07 -11.22
CA ARG A 67 -7.16 -11.58 -10.41
C ARG A 67 -7.85 -12.72 -9.68
N ALA A 68 -8.07 -13.86 -10.37
CA ALA A 68 -8.67 -15.05 -9.74
C ALA A 68 -7.80 -15.60 -8.60
N ALA A 69 -6.47 -15.65 -8.79
CA ALA A 69 -5.54 -16.12 -7.77
C ALA A 69 -5.45 -15.16 -6.57
N LEU A 70 -5.49 -13.84 -6.80
CA LEU A 70 -5.53 -12.83 -5.74
C LEU A 70 -6.87 -12.86 -4.99
N ALA A 71 -7.98 -13.02 -5.70
CA ALA A 71 -9.30 -13.14 -5.10
C ALA A 71 -9.41 -14.37 -4.17
N ASP A 72 -8.85 -15.51 -4.60
CA ASP A 72 -8.74 -16.71 -3.76
C ASP A 72 -7.89 -16.44 -2.50
N TYR A 73 -6.76 -15.72 -2.64
CA TYR A 73 -5.90 -15.37 -1.51
C TYR A 73 -6.61 -14.51 -0.46
N VAL A 74 -7.40 -13.53 -0.89
CA VAL A 74 -8.09 -12.60 0.05
C VAL A 74 -9.55 -12.96 0.29
N SER A 75 -10.04 -14.08 -0.25
CA SER A 75 -11.40 -14.61 -0.08
C SER A 75 -12.50 -13.67 -0.57
N CYS A 76 -12.32 -13.11 -1.77
CA CYS A 76 -13.32 -12.31 -2.47
C CYS A 76 -13.57 -12.87 -3.89
N LYS A 77 -14.34 -12.17 -4.73
CA LYS A 77 -14.59 -12.58 -6.11
C LYS A 77 -13.57 -11.94 -7.06
N PRO A 78 -13.23 -12.58 -8.20
CA PRO A 78 -12.32 -12.01 -9.19
C PRO A 78 -12.74 -10.63 -9.71
N GLU A 79 -14.02 -10.39 -9.89
CA GLU A 79 -14.59 -9.10 -10.31
C GLU A 79 -14.43 -7.98 -9.27
N GLU A 80 -14.13 -8.33 -8.02
CA GLU A 80 -13.85 -7.40 -6.91
C GLU A 80 -12.37 -7.03 -6.79
N VAL A 81 -11.51 -7.48 -7.73
CA VAL A 81 -10.06 -7.23 -7.73
C VAL A 81 -9.64 -6.43 -8.96
N LEU A 82 -8.79 -5.42 -8.78
CA LEU A 82 -8.10 -4.70 -9.86
C LEU A 82 -6.60 -4.70 -9.59
N VAL A 83 -5.79 -5.08 -10.59
CA VAL A 83 -4.33 -5.16 -10.47
C VAL A 83 -3.63 -3.94 -11.07
N GLY A 84 -2.50 -3.54 -10.47
CA GLY A 84 -1.68 -2.42 -10.92
C GLY A 84 -0.18 -2.58 -10.63
N ASN A 85 0.62 -1.71 -11.21
CA ASN A 85 2.08 -1.66 -11.03
C ASN A 85 2.48 -1.15 -9.63
N GLY A 86 2.27 -1.97 -8.61
CA GLY A 86 2.45 -1.64 -7.21
C GLY A 86 1.28 -0.85 -6.64
N GLY A 87 1.32 -0.61 -5.33
CA GLY A 87 0.33 0.21 -4.64
C GLY A 87 0.25 1.64 -5.18
N ASP A 88 1.37 2.17 -5.69
CA ASP A 88 1.44 3.55 -6.19
C ASP A 88 0.52 3.77 -7.40
N GLU A 89 0.49 2.83 -8.37
CA GLU A 89 -0.47 2.93 -9.47
C GLU A 89 -1.91 2.81 -8.99
N ILE A 90 -2.19 1.94 -8.02
CA ILE A 90 -3.53 1.80 -7.44
C ILE A 90 -3.97 3.10 -6.76
N ILE A 91 -3.10 3.73 -5.97
CA ILE A 91 -3.37 5.04 -5.34
C ILE A 91 -3.69 6.08 -6.40
N SER A 92 -2.84 6.17 -7.44
CA SER A 92 -3.03 7.12 -8.53
C SER A 92 -4.34 6.88 -9.30
N LEU A 93 -4.70 5.62 -9.57
CA LEU A 93 -5.97 5.28 -10.21
C LEU A 93 -7.18 5.70 -9.36
N ILE A 94 -7.15 5.44 -8.06
CA ILE A 94 -8.23 5.83 -7.12
C ILE A 94 -8.40 7.37 -7.14
N ILE A 95 -7.31 8.10 -6.99
CA ILE A 95 -7.33 9.56 -6.97
C ILE A 95 -7.82 10.12 -8.30
N ASN A 96 -7.31 9.62 -9.43
CA ASN A 96 -7.73 10.09 -10.76
C ASN A 96 -9.19 9.72 -11.09
N THR A 97 -9.74 8.69 -10.45
CA THR A 97 -11.13 8.29 -10.68
C THR A 97 -12.12 9.12 -9.85
N PHE A 98 -11.77 9.45 -8.60
CA PHE A 98 -12.75 10.02 -7.67
C PHE A 98 -12.52 11.49 -7.32
N VAL A 99 -11.32 12.05 -7.52
CA VAL A 99 -10.97 13.40 -7.03
C VAL A 99 -10.91 14.42 -8.18
N ASN A 100 -11.73 15.45 -8.09
CA ASN A 100 -11.64 16.63 -8.96
C ASN A 100 -10.79 17.73 -8.31
N ALA A 101 -10.38 18.72 -9.10
CA ALA A 101 -9.76 19.92 -8.56
C ALA A 101 -10.71 20.63 -7.57
N GLY A 102 -10.20 20.91 -6.36
CA GLY A 102 -10.95 21.52 -5.27
C GLY A 102 -11.64 20.53 -4.32
N ASP A 103 -11.74 19.24 -4.68
CA ASP A 103 -12.28 18.23 -3.78
C ASP A 103 -11.34 17.99 -2.58
N THR A 104 -11.92 17.66 -1.43
CA THR A 104 -11.16 17.38 -0.21
C THR A 104 -10.76 15.91 -0.13
N VAL A 105 -9.45 15.67 0.12
CA VAL A 105 -8.90 14.36 0.49
C VAL A 105 -8.44 14.42 1.93
N LEU A 106 -8.95 13.52 2.79
CA LEU A 106 -8.64 13.48 4.22
C LEU A 106 -7.64 12.37 4.52
N VAL A 107 -6.57 12.71 5.25
CA VAL A 107 -5.53 11.77 5.67
C VAL A 107 -5.16 11.98 7.15
N HIS A 108 -4.63 10.95 7.80
CA HIS A 108 -3.83 11.12 9.01
C HIS A 108 -2.42 11.60 8.67
N THR A 109 -1.71 12.25 9.60
CA THR A 109 -0.28 12.54 9.46
C THR A 109 0.47 12.27 10.77
N PRO A 110 1.71 11.71 10.68
CA PRO A 110 2.40 11.29 9.48
C PRO A 110 1.82 10.01 8.86
N THR A 111 1.84 9.92 7.53
CA THR A 111 1.44 8.73 6.78
C THR A 111 2.24 8.65 5.47
N PHE A 112 1.90 7.73 4.58
CA PHE A 112 2.56 7.59 3.29
C PHE A 112 2.27 8.81 2.39
N ASP A 113 3.32 9.53 1.99
CA ASP A 113 3.22 10.86 1.36
C ASP A 113 2.52 10.85 0.01
N ILE A 114 2.54 9.72 -0.72
CA ILE A 114 1.96 9.60 -2.06
C ILE A 114 0.47 9.94 -2.07
N TYR A 115 -0.27 9.67 -1.01
CA TYR A 115 -1.70 10.05 -0.93
C TYR A 115 -1.91 11.55 -1.12
N GLY A 116 -1.11 12.35 -0.42
CA GLY A 116 -1.16 13.81 -0.52
C GLY A 116 -0.63 14.31 -1.85
N ILE A 117 0.52 13.80 -2.29
CA ILE A 117 1.17 14.20 -3.54
C ILE A 117 0.25 13.97 -4.74
N ASP A 118 -0.33 12.78 -4.88
CA ASP A 118 -1.22 12.46 -6.00
C ASP A 118 -2.51 13.29 -5.96
N ALA A 119 -3.08 13.52 -4.75
CA ALA A 119 -4.24 14.39 -4.61
C ALA A 119 -3.94 15.84 -5.04
N GLU A 120 -2.80 16.39 -4.65
CA GLU A 120 -2.38 17.74 -5.05
C GLU A 120 -2.07 17.82 -6.56
N ILE A 121 -1.52 16.75 -7.16
CA ILE A 121 -1.26 16.69 -8.63
C ILE A 121 -2.55 16.90 -9.42
N VAL A 122 -3.67 16.32 -9.00
CA VAL A 122 -4.96 16.52 -9.67
C VAL A 122 -5.66 17.80 -9.26
N GLY A 123 -5.14 18.53 -8.27
CA GLY A 123 -5.68 19.80 -7.77
C GLY A 123 -6.64 19.62 -6.59
N GLY A 124 -6.66 18.47 -5.95
CA GLY A 124 -7.41 18.22 -4.71
C GLY A 124 -6.82 18.98 -3.52
N ASN A 125 -7.63 19.23 -2.52
CA ASN A 125 -7.24 19.85 -1.24
C ASN A 125 -7.00 18.78 -0.19
N VAL A 126 -5.75 18.64 0.26
CA VAL A 126 -5.39 17.69 1.30
C VAL A 126 -5.67 18.29 2.68
N VAL A 127 -6.53 17.65 3.45
CA VAL A 127 -6.77 17.95 4.86
C VAL A 127 -6.15 16.84 5.69
N SER A 128 -5.26 17.22 6.61
CA SER A 128 -4.58 16.25 7.48
C SER A 128 -5.00 16.39 8.92
N VAL A 129 -5.10 15.25 9.61
CA VAL A 129 -5.25 15.19 11.06
C VAL A 129 -3.96 14.65 11.64
N PRO A 130 -3.19 15.48 12.37
CA PRO A 130 -1.93 15.05 12.96
C PRO A 130 -2.16 14.05 14.10
N ASP A 131 -1.24 13.10 14.22
CA ASP A 131 -1.21 12.19 15.36
C ASP A 131 -0.95 12.94 16.66
N LEU A 132 -1.43 12.41 17.76
CA LEU A 132 -1.13 12.86 19.10
C LEU A 132 0.34 12.56 19.48
N PRO A 133 0.88 13.16 20.56
CA PRO A 133 2.23 12.89 21.01
C PRO A 133 2.51 11.38 21.12
N GLY A 134 3.71 10.97 20.66
CA GLY A 134 4.11 9.56 20.59
C GLY A 134 3.48 8.78 19.43
N PHE A 135 3.08 9.48 18.38
CA PHE A 135 2.47 8.92 17.17
C PHE A 135 1.20 8.09 17.42
N LYS A 136 0.44 8.49 18.46
CA LYS A 136 -0.88 7.90 18.71
C LYS A 136 -1.90 8.52 17.77
N ARG A 137 -2.67 7.69 17.07
CA ARG A 137 -3.72 8.14 16.17
C ARG A 137 -4.78 8.98 16.89
N ASP A 138 -5.06 10.20 16.42
CA ASP A 138 -6.20 11.00 16.90
C ASP A 138 -7.49 10.55 16.21
N THR A 139 -7.96 9.38 16.60
CA THR A 139 -9.18 8.76 16.05
C THR A 139 -10.41 9.61 16.24
N LYS A 140 -10.49 10.34 17.37
CA LYS A 140 -11.65 11.19 17.70
C LYS A 140 -11.75 12.40 16.76
N THR A 141 -10.64 13.11 16.57
CA THR A 141 -10.60 14.28 15.67
C THR A 141 -10.78 13.85 14.22
N PHE A 142 -10.18 12.72 13.82
CA PHE A 142 -10.31 12.23 12.46
C PHE A 142 -11.77 11.87 12.13
N LEU A 143 -12.45 11.12 12.99
CA LEU A 143 -13.85 10.75 12.78
C LEU A 143 -14.77 11.98 12.79
N ALA A 144 -14.48 12.98 13.64
CA ALA A 144 -15.21 14.26 13.64
C ALA A 144 -15.02 14.98 12.29
N LYS A 145 -13.80 15.00 11.73
CA LYS A 145 -13.51 15.60 10.42
C LYS A 145 -14.19 14.85 9.27
N VAL A 146 -14.25 13.52 9.30
CA VAL A 146 -15.02 12.75 8.31
C VAL A 146 -16.48 13.21 8.30
N LYS A 147 -17.11 13.31 9.48
CA LYS A 147 -18.52 13.73 9.62
C LYS A 147 -18.77 15.18 9.21
N GLU A 148 -17.85 16.08 9.58
CA GLU A 148 -17.94 17.51 9.30
C GLU A 148 -17.76 17.83 7.82
N LEU A 149 -16.70 17.29 7.22
CA LEU A 149 -16.25 17.69 5.88
C LEU A 149 -16.85 16.82 4.78
N GLN A 150 -17.30 15.61 5.09
CA GLN A 150 -17.68 14.61 4.09
C GLN A 150 -16.67 14.59 2.92
N PRO A 151 -15.36 14.34 3.18
CA PRO A 151 -14.32 14.44 2.17
C PRO A 151 -14.67 13.58 0.96
N LYS A 152 -14.27 14.01 -0.22
CA LYS A 152 -14.46 13.26 -1.47
C LYS A 152 -13.76 11.91 -1.45
N LEU A 153 -12.62 11.86 -0.75
CA LEU A 153 -11.85 10.65 -0.52
C LEU A 153 -11.25 10.68 0.89
N THR A 154 -11.36 9.59 1.63
CA THR A 154 -10.66 9.38 2.90
C THR A 154 -9.62 8.29 2.72
N MET A 155 -8.35 8.53 3.10
CA MET A 155 -7.28 7.54 2.96
C MET A 155 -6.66 7.22 4.32
N ILE A 156 -6.60 5.95 4.66
CA ILE A 156 -6.08 5.42 5.93
C ILE A 156 -5.08 4.31 5.62
N CYS A 157 -3.82 4.53 5.98
CA CYS A 157 -2.79 3.49 5.96
C CYS A 157 -2.91 2.64 7.25
N ASN A 158 -3.20 1.36 7.12
CA ASN A 158 -3.44 0.49 8.27
C ASN A 158 -2.98 -0.97 8.04
N PRO A 159 -1.82 -1.37 8.57
CA PRO A 159 -0.89 -0.64 9.47
C PRO A 159 -0.21 0.55 8.81
N ASN A 160 0.08 1.59 9.61
CA ASN A 160 0.58 2.86 9.09
C ASN A 160 2.08 2.89 8.82
N ASN A 161 2.45 3.43 7.69
CA ASN A 161 3.81 3.88 7.37
C ASN A 161 3.86 5.42 7.55
N PRO A 162 4.78 6.02 8.38
CA PRO A 162 5.97 5.39 8.96
C PRO A 162 5.84 4.94 10.43
N THR A 163 4.69 5.08 11.06
CA THR A 163 4.59 4.93 12.52
C THR A 163 4.55 3.48 13.01
N GLY A 164 4.23 2.52 12.12
CA GLY A 164 4.03 1.11 12.50
C GLY A 164 2.77 0.85 13.33
N SER A 165 1.96 1.87 13.59
CA SER A 165 0.72 1.77 14.37
C SER A 165 -0.39 1.10 13.59
N ILE A 166 -1.37 0.53 14.30
CA ILE A 166 -2.54 -0.10 13.72
C ILE A 166 -3.82 0.37 14.40
N LEU A 167 -4.86 0.56 13.61
CA LEU A 167 -6.22 0.88 14.07
C LEU A 167 -7.06 -0.41 14.09
N PRO A 168 -7.94 -0.60 15.07
CA PRO A 168 -8.82 -1.76 15.11
C PRO A 168 -9.85 -1.71 13.99
N VAL A 169 -10.27 -2.88 13.50
CA VAL A 169 -11.31 -3.01 12.45
C VAL A 169 -12.59 -2.27 12.82
N SER A 170 -13.01 -2.32 14.09
CA SER A 170 -14.22 -1.61 14.56
C SER A 170 -14.16 -0.10 14.35
N TYR A 171 -12.97 0.50 14.49
CA TYR A 171 -12.82 1.93 14.19
C TYR A 171 -12.87 2.23 12.68
N LEU A 172 -12.31 1.35 11.86
CA LEU A 172 -12.41 1.48 10.40
C LEU A 172 -13.89 1.40 9.96
N GLU A 173 -14.67 0.52 10.58
CA GLU A 173 -16.12 0.43 10.35
C GLU A 173 -16.85 1.73 10.77
N GLU A 174 -16.46 2.36 11.90
CA GLU A 174 -17.02 3.67 12.29
C GLU A 174 -16.75 4.76 11.24
N VAL A 175 -15.54 4.76 10.64
CA VAL A 175 -15.19 5.71 9.56
C VAL A 175 -16.00 5.42 8.30
N LEU A 176 -16.12 4.16 7.89
CA LEU A 176 -16.94 3.74 6.74
C LEU A 176 -18.41 4.17 6.89
N GLN A 177 -18.97 3.94 8.06
CA GLN A 177 -20.37 4.35 8.37
C GLN A 177 -20.55 5.86 8.39
N ALA A 178 -19.53 6.61 8.77
CA ALA A 178 -19.59 8.07 8.89
C ALA A 178 -19.40 8.79 7.54
N SER A 179 -18.82 8.14 6.55
CA SER A 179 -18.51 8.72 5.23
C SER A 179 -19.58 8.35 4.20
N ALA A 180 -20.07 9.34 3.47
CA ALA A 180 -20.94 9.12 2.29
C ALA A 180 -20.11 8.87 1.00
N ASN A 181 -18.76 9.00 1.07
CA ASN A 181 -17.85 8.90 -0.06
C ASN A 181 -16.86 7.76 0.15
N PRO A 182 -16.05 7.37 -0.86
CA PRO A 182 -15.09 6.29 -0.75
C PRO A 182 -14.10 6.48 0.41
N VAL A 183 -13.86 5.38 1.13
CA VAL A 183 -12.83 5.25 2.17
C VAL A 183 -11.84 4.19 1.73
N VAL A 184 -10.59 4.59 1.56
CA VAL A 184 -9.48 3.72 1.18
C VAL A 184 -8.73 3.29 2.42
N ILE A 185 -8.60 1.98 2.59
CA ILE A 185 -7.76 1.37 3.63
C ILE A 185 -6.57 0.71 2.94
N ASP A 186 -5.38 1.25 3.18
CA ASP A 186 -4.15 0.68 2.63
C ASP A 186 -3.57 -0.33 3.61
N GLU A 187 -3.66 -1.60 3.26
CA GLU A 187 -3.21 -2.75 4.03
C GLU A 187 -1.85 -3.31 3.55
N ALA A 188 -0.97 -2.47 3.01
CA ALA A 188 0.33 -2.91 2.46
C ALA A 188 1.21 -3.70 3.45
N TYR A 189 0.98 -3.58 4.75
CA TYR A 189 1.77 -4.23 5.80
C TYR A 189 0.96 -5.20 6.66
N LEU A 190 -0.26 -5.55 6.25
CA LEU A 190 -1.20 -6.30 7.10
C LEU A 190 -0.67 -7.66 7.52
N GLU A 191 0.04 -8.38 6.64
CA GLU A 191 0.57 -9.72 6.90
C GLU A 191 1.49 -9.79 8.13
N PHE A 192 2.12 -8.67 8.51
CA PHE A 192 3.00 -8.59 9.67
C PHE A 192 2.26 -8.30 10.98
N SER A 193 0.99 -7.89 10.92
CA SER A 193 0.24 -7.37 12.06
C SER A 193 -0.50 -8.43 12.88
N GLY A 194 -0.83 -9.55 12.24
CA GLY A 194 -1.73 -10.56 12.82
C GLY A 194 -3.20 -10.12 12.93
N GLN A 195 -3.56 -8.92 12.43
CA GLN A 195 -4.95 -8.45 12.39
C GLN A 195 -5.67 -9.03 11.17
N GLU A 196 -6.98 -9.27 11.31
CA GLU A 196 -7.85 -9.62 10.20
C GLU A 196 -8.00 -8.44 9.22
N SER A 197 -8.05 -8.73 7.92
CA SER A 197 -8.28 -7.73 6.88
C SER A 197 -9.69 -7.17 6.94
N ILE A 198 -9.84 -5.86 6.70
CA ILE A 198 -11.14 -5.21 6.52
C ILE A 198 -11.88 -5.72 5.26
N ILE A 199 -11.20 -6.43 4.35
CA ILE A 199 -11.84 -7.06 3.17
C ILE A 199 -12.99 -7.98 3.59
N THR A 200 -12.93 -8.61 4.78
CA THR A 200 -14.03 -9.44 5.32
C THR A 200 -15.33 -8.67 5.48
N LYS A 201 -15.28 -7.35 5.45
CA LYS A 201 -16.44 -6.44 5.55
C LYS A 201 -16.90 -5.90 4.18
N LEU A 202 -16.28 -6.31 3.08
CA LEU A 202 -16.55 -5.77 1.75
C LEU A 202 -18.03 -5.82 1.37
N GLY A 203 -18.74 -6.91 1.69
CA GLY A 203 -20.18 -7.05 1.42
C GLY A 203 -21.10 -6.18 2.29
N GLN A 204 -20.56 -5.40 3.25
CA GLN A 204 -21.33 -4.57 4.18
C GLN A 204 -21.16 -3.08 3.87
N TYR A 205 -20.13 -2.68 3.12
CA TYR A 205 -19.79 -1.27 2.87
C TYR A 205 -19.49 -1.04 1.40
N ASP A 206 -20.37 -0.38 0.68
CA ASP A 206 -20.24 -0.07 -0.74
C ASP A 206 -19.15 0.98 -1.00
N ASN A 207 -18.77 1.74 0.01
CA ASN A 207 -17.75 2.77 -0.05
C ASN A 207 -16.34 2.31 0.38
N LEU A 208 -16.14 1.01 0.64
CA LEU A 208 -14.84 0.45 1.02
C LEU A 208 -13.99 0.15 -0.22
N ILE A 209 -12.76 0.67 -0.21
CA ILE A 209 -11.69 0.28 -1.14
C ILE A 209 -10.48 -0.15 -0.32
N VAL A 210 -9.94 -1.33 -0.58
CA VAL A 210 -8.75 -1.82 0.12
C VAL A 210 -7.59 -1.91 -0.86
N ILE A 211 -6.44 -1.34 -0.49
CA ILE A 211 -5.19 -1.47 -1.25
C ILE A 211 -4.34 -2.56 -0.61
N ARG A 212 -3.78 -3.43 -1.44
CA ARG A 212 -2.84 -4.48 -1.05
C ARG A 212 -1.63 -4.48 -1.98
N THR A 213 -0.52 -5.04 -1.52
CA THR A 213 0.69 -5.15 -2.32
C THR A 213 1.44 -6.46 -2.05
N MET A 214 2.07 -6.98 -3.08
CA MET A 214 3.00 -8.10 -2.92
C MET A 214 4.46 -7.64 -2.72
N SER A 215 4.70 -6.34 -2.63
CA SER A 215 6.06 -5.76 -2.48
C SER A 215 6.70 -6.06 -1.12
N LYS A 216 5.90 -6.27 -0.06
CA LYS A 216 6.39 -6.35 1.33
C LYS A 216 6.50 -7.79 1.81
N ALA A 217 5.43 -8.42 2.26
CA ALA A 217 5.44 -9.77 2.80
C ALA A 217 5.86 -10.83 1.78
N PHE A 218 5.50 -10.63 0.52
CA PHE A 218 5.84 -11.56 -0.57
C PHE A 218 7.20 -11.30 -1.23
N GLY A 219 7.87 -10.19 -0.96
CA GLY A 219 9.20 -9.92 -1.52
C GLY A 219 9.21 -9.56 -3.01
N LEU A 220 8.11 -9.08 -3.58
CA LEU A 220 7.98 -8.73 -5.00
C LEU A 220 8.13 -7.22 -5.30
N ALA A 221 8.84 -6.46 -4.47
CA ALA A 221 8.99 -5.02 -4.65
C ALA A 221 9.50 -4.64 -6.05
N GLY A 222 10.51 -5.35 -6.56
CA GLY A 222 11.10 -5.12 -7.89
C GLY A 222 10.18 -5.51 -9.06
N LEU A 223 9.16 -6.33 -8.81
CA LEU A 223 8.19 -6.78 -9.82
C LEU A 223 6.92 -5.93 -9.86
N ARG A 224 6.76 -5.00 -8.94
CA ARG A 224 5.69 -4.01 -8.95
C ARG A 224 4.29 -4.62 -9.06
N LEU A 225 3.87 -5.46 -8.11
CA LEU A 225 2.52 -6.00 -8.05
C LEU A 225 1.76 -5.42 -6.85
N GLY A 226 0.75 -4.61 -7.15
CA GLY A 226 -0.26 -4.14 -6.21
C GLY A 226 -1.67 -4.41 -6.72
N TYR A 227 -2.66 -4.32 -5.85
CA TYR A 227 -4.04 -4.52 -6.25
C TYR A 227 -5.00 -3.77 -5.32
N ALA A 228 -6.16 -3.39 -5.88
CA ALA A 228 -7.31 -2.92 -5.13
C ALA A 228 -8.34 -4.03 -4.97
N VAL A 229 -9.05 -4.02 -3.85
CA VAL A 229 -10.23 -4.85 -3.59
C VAL A 229 -11.38 -3.93 -3.22
N ALA A 230 -12.48 -4.01 -3.97
CA ALA A 230 -13.68 -3.20 -3.76
C ALA A 230 -14.90 -3.91 -4.36
N GLN A 231 -16.10 -3.39 -4.13
CA GLN A 231 -17.29 -3.86 -4.86
C GLN A 231 -17.09 -3.72 -6.37
N GLN A 232 -17.73 -4.60 -7.15
CA GLN A 232 -17.53 -4.69 -8.61
C GLN A 232 -17.75 -3.35 -9.33
N ASP A 233 -18.77 -2.60 -8.97
CA ASP A 233 -19.07 -1.29 -9.59
C ASP A 233 -17.96 -0.25 -9.33
N VAL A 234 -17.30 -0.31 -8.18
CA VAL A 234 -16.12 0.50 -7.86
C VAL A 234 -14.91 0.05 -8.71
N ILE A 235 -14.69 -1.27 -8.86
CA ILE A 235 -13.64 -1.82 -9.73
C ILE A 235 -13.87 -1.42 -11.20
N ASP A 236 -15.11 -1.46 -11.66
CA ASP A 236 -15.49 -1.02 -13.00
C ASP A 236 -15.20 0.48 -13.19
N ALA A 237 -15.51 1.31 -12.18
CA ALA A 237 -15.18 2.74 -12.20
C ALA A 237 -13.66 2.98 -12.25
N LEU A 238 -12.86 2.29 -11.43
CA LEU A 238 -11.40 2.37 -11.46
C LEU A 238 -10.82 1.95 -12.81
N SER A 239 -11.46 1.01 -13.48
CA SER A 239 -11.04 0.53 -14.80
C SER A 239 -11.18 1.59 -15.90
N LEU A 240 -11.98 2.65 -15.69
CA LEU A 240 -12.12 3.75 -16.65
C LEU A 240 -10.84 4.59 -16.80
N THR A 241 -10.02 4.67 -15.75
CA THR A 241 -8.77 5.45 -15.76
C THR A 241 -7.52 4.58 -15.88
N LYS A 242 -7.67 3.25 -15.81
CA LYS A 242 -6.58 2.29 -15.94
C LYS A 242 -6.06 2.22 -17.38
N LEU A 243 -4.73 2.18 -17.55
CA LEU A 243 -4.13 1.86 -18.83
C LEU A 243 -4.47 0.42 -19.23
N VAL A 244 -4.79 0.21 -20.53
CA VAL A 244 -5.30 -1.07 -21.03
C VAL A 244 -4.35 -2.24 -20.70
N TYR A 245 -3.06 -2.09 -20.99
CA TYR A 245 -2.03 -3.12 -20.78
C TYR A 245 -1.06 -2.72 -19.68
N ASN A 246 -1.56 -2.28 -18.52
CA ASN A 246 -0.72 -1.79 -17.44
C ASN A 246 0.19 -2.86 -16.83
N MET A 247 -0.28 -4.11 -16.73
CA MET A 247 0.45 -5.22 -16.10
C MET A 247 1.26 -6.02 -17.11
N ASN A 248 2.59 -5.96 -17.00
CA ASN A 248 3.46 -6.75 -17.88
C ASN A 248 3.41 -8.25 -17.56
N ILE A 249 3.81 -9.07 -18.54
CA ILE A 249 3.74 -10.54 -18.46
C ILE A 249 4.64 -11.15 -17.38
N LEU A 250 5.78 -10.53 -17.08
CA LEU A 250 6.72 -11.02 -16.05
C LEU A 250 6.12 -10.88 -14.66
N THR A 251 5.49 -9.73 -14.39
CA THR A 251 4.79 -9.48 -13.13
C THR A 251 3.61 -10.44 -12.95
N GLN A 252 2.81 -10.67 -14.02
CA GLN A 252 1.70 -11.62 -13.96
C GLN A 252 2.20 -13.04 -13.66
N ALA A 253 3.21 -13.52 -14.38
CA ALA A 253 3.78 -14.85 -14.18
C ALA A 253 4.38 -15.03 -12.78
N ALA A 254 5.12 -14.03 -12.28
CA ALA A 254 5.71 -14.09 -10.94
C ALA A 254 4.66 -14.04 -9.83
N GLY A 255 3.62 -13.20 -10.00
CA GLY A 255 2.50 -13.13 -9.06
C GLY A 255 1.79 -14.48 -8.95
N LEU A 256 1.48 -15.09 -10.08
CA LEU A 256 0.84 -16.42 -10.14
C LEU A 256 1.69 -17.52 -9.51
N ALA A 257 2.98 -17.57 -9.83
CA ALA A 257 3.90 -18.53 -9.24
C ALA A 257 4.02 -18.35 -7.71
N THR A 258 4.08 -17.10 -7.25
CA THR A 258 4.16 -16.80 -5.82
C THR A 258 2.85 -17.18 -5.09
N LEU A 259 1.70 -16.87 -5.68
CA LEU A 259 0.39 -17.18 -5.09
C LEU A 259 0.11 -18.69 -5.04
N ALA A 260 0.59 -19.45 -6.02
CA ALA A 260 0.49 -20.91 -6.01
C ALA A 260 1.25 -21.54 -4.81
N HIS A 261 2.26 -20.85 -4.28
CA HIS A 261 3.09 -21.29 -3.15
C HIS A 261 3.03 -20.34 -1.95
N ARG A 262 1.96 -19.54 -1.85
CA ARG A 262 1.81 -18.43 -0.90
C ARG A 262 2.04 -18.80 0.58
N ASP A 263 1.55 -19.96 0.98
CA ASP A 263 1.65 -20.40 2.37
C ASP A 263 3.10 -20.67 2.80
N ASP A 264 3.91 -21.24 1.90
CA ASP A 264 5.33 -21.49 2.15
C ASP A 264 6.11 -20.17 2.14
N VAL A 265 5.83 -19.28 1.18
CA VAL A 265 6.46 -17.95 1.10
C VAL A 265 6.17 -17.13 2.35
N LEU A 266 4.90 -17.00 2.74
CA LEU A 266 4.52 -16.22 3.94
C LEU A 266 5.06 -16.83 5.22
N ARG A 267 5.03 -18.17 5.36
CA ARG A 267 5.59 -18.87 6.54
C ARG A 267 7.09 -18.66 6.67
N HIS A 268 7.80 -18.54 5.55
CA HIS A 268 9.25 -18.28 5.56
C HIS A 268 9.57 -16.81 5.81
N ASN A 269 8.80 -15.87 5.23
CA ASN A 269 9.15 -14.45 5.23
C ASN A 269 8.61 -13.71 6.48
N VAL A 270 7.38 -13.98 6.88
CA VAL A 270 6.69 -13.14 7.87
C VAL A 270 7.16 -13.39 9.31
N PRO A 271 7.18 -14.61 9.85
CA PRO A 271 7.55 -14.83 11.25
C PRO A 271 9.00 -14.40 11.57
N PRO A 272 10.03 -14.67 10.74
CA PRO A 272 11.38 -14.19 11.03
C PRO A 272 11.48 -12.67 10.97
N THR A 273 10.75 -12.01 10.06
CA THR A 273 10.71 -10.54 9.97
C THR A 273 10.09 -9.93 11.22
N ILE A 274 8.99 -10.51 11.72
CA ILE A 274 8.37 -10.10 12.99
C ILE A 274 9.37 -10.25 14.15
N ALA A 275 10.03 -11.39 14.26
CA ALA A 275 11.02 -11.65 15.31
C ALA A 275 12.20 -10.67 15.24
N ALA A 276 12.70 -10.37 14.04
CA ALA A 276 13.78 -9.40 13.83
C ALA A 276 13.36 -7.97 14.19
N ARG A 277 12.14 -7.57 13.82
CA ARG A 277 11.54 -6.27 14.19
C ARG A 277 11.45 -6.13 15.72
N ASP A 278 10.91 -7.13 16.39
CA ASP A 278 10.71 -7.11 17.86
C ASP A 278 12.05 -7.10 18.61
N TYR A 279 13.04 -7.83 18.08
CA TYR A 279 14.42 -7.76 18.57
C TYR A 279 15.00 -6.35 18.39
N LEU A 280 14.90 -5.79 17.18
CA LEU A 280 15.39 -4.44 16.87
C LEU A 280 14.74 -3.37 17.77
N TYR A 281 13.41 -3.41 17.94
CA TYR A 281 12.69 -2.54 18.85
C TYR A 281 13.23 -2.62 20.27
N THR A 282 13.48 -3.82 20.76
CA THR A 282 13.98 -4.05 22.12
C THR A 282 15.43 -3.51 22.29
N GLU A 283 16.30 -3.78 21.32
CA GLU A 283 17.70 -3.36 21.41
C GLU A 283 17.88 -1.85 21.23
N LEU A 284 17.13 -1.24 20.31
CA LEU A 284 17.17 0.21 20.09
C LEU A 284 16.79 1.00 21.36
N ASN A 285 15.79 0.56 22.10
CA ASN A 285 15.38 1.21 23.36
C ASN A 285 16.38 1.04 24.53
N LYS A 286 17.47 0.29 24.35
CA LYS A 286 18.58 0.23 25.32
C LYS A 286 19.66 1.27 25.05
N ILE A 287 19.61 1.96 23.91
CA ILE A 287 20.60 2.96 23.51
C ILE A 287 20.20 4.33 24.06
N ASP A 288 21.10 4.97 24.79
CA ASP A 288 20.87 6.32 25.31
C ASP A 288 20.60 7.32 24.17
N GLY A 289 19.56 8.13 24.32
CA GLY A 289 19.16 9.12 23.31
C GLY A 289 18.36 8.55 22.12
N VAL A 290 18.06 7.27 22.12
CA VAL A 290 17.20 6.63 21.12
C VAL A 290 15.85 6.25 21.76
N THR A 291 14.77 6.55 21.07
CA THR A 291 13.42 6.10 21.40
C THR A 291 12.83 5.41 20.19
N ALA A 292 12.66 4.09 20.22
CA ALA A 292 11.96 3.33 19.22
C ALA A 292 10.48 3.21 19.58
N TYR A 293 9.60 3.33 18.57
CA TYR A 293 8.15 3.21 18.75
C TYR A 293 7.66 1.80 18.43
N PRO A 294 6.62 1.31 19.13
CA PRO A 294 6.03 0.00 18.83
C PRO A 294 5.56 -0.07 17.38
N SER A 295 5.79 -1.20 16.73
CA SER A 295 5.41 -1.42 15.32
C SER A 295 4.79 -2.80 15.13
N VAL A 296 3.82 -2.89 14.22
CA VAL A 296 3.23 -4.13 13.72
C VAL A 296 3.52 -4.37 12.23
N THR A 297 4.53 -3.67 11.69
CA THR A 297 4.97 -3.75 10.28
C THR A 297 6.31 -4.49 10.17
N ASN A 298 7.00 -4.34 9.05
CA ASN A 298 8.38 -4.83 8.85
C ASN A 298 9.47 -3.76 9.07
N PHE A 299 9.14 -2.69 9.77
CA PHE A 299 10.05 -1.59 10.12
C PHE A 299 9.77 -1.07 11.53
N VAL A 300 10.66 -0.24 12.06
CA VAL A 300 10.53 0.44 13.35
C VAL A 300 10.82 1.93 13.14
N LEU A 301 9.88 2.79 13.57
CA LEU A 301 10.12 4.22 13.67
C LEU A 301 10.92 4.51 14.93
N LEU A 302 11.94 5.35 14.80
CA LEU A 302 12.74 5.78 15.95
C LEU A 302 12.95 7.30 15.95
N HIS A 303 13.09 7.86 17.15
CA HIS A 303 13.55 9.22 17.40
C HIS A 303 14.96 9.15 17.96
N VAL A 304 15.85 9.97 17.46
CA VAL A 304 17.25 10.08 17.90
C VAL A 304 17.49 11.51 18.35
N ALA A 305 18.02 11.69 19.56
CA ALA A 305 18.25 13.01 20.16
C ALA A 305 19.26 13.84 19.36
N ASP A 306 20.27 13.20 18.73
CA ASP A 306 21.27 13.83 17.88
C ASP A 306 21.42 13.04 16.57
N GLY A 307 20.45 13.20 15.68
CA GLY A 307 20.38 12.49 14.41
C GLY A 307 21.59 12.66 13.47
N PRO A 308 22.21 13.84 13.35
CA PRO A 308 23.40 14.02 12.51
C PRO A 308 24.66 13.31 13.01
N ALA A 309 24.71 12.92 14.29
CA ALA A 309 25.85 12.26 14.91
C ALA A 309 25.84 10.72 14.76
N MET A 310 24.76 10.14 14.24
CA MET A 310 24.60 8.72 13.93
C MET A 310 24.76 8.46 12.44
#